data_919bdcb638f789b795ac75f2a4d2ae5b
#
_entry.id   919bdcb638f789b795ac75f2a4d2ae5b
#
_cell.length_a   1.000
_cell.length_b   1.000
_cell.length_c   1.000
_cell.angle_alpha   90.00
_cell.angle_beta   90.00
_cell.angle_gamma   90.00
#
_symmetry.space_group_name_H-M   'P 1'
#
loop_
_entity.id
_entity.type
_entity.pdbx_description
1 polymer ?
#
loop_
_entity_poly.entity_id
_entity_poly.type
_entity_poly.pdbx_seq_one_letter_code
_entity_poly.pdbx_strand_id
1 'polypeptide(L)'
;MTMTTELQLIRELYRYHFRKLRSYVRKIWSLPVKERYRDRGSTYPSLVDMYLHILDDYRFWFIQAYTGKSFQDFPLGIRLSRAEAERATREVDRLVSSFLRKLRPKDLDRRFYIQVDQRWITVRTMLLQMIEGDLQHKGELNALLWQMDIEPPPIDLSRTGSF
;
A
#
# COMPACT_ATOMS: atom_id res chain seq x y z
N MET A 1 -29.69 -4.65 -12.62
CA MET A 1 -28.39 -4.63 -11.90
C MET A 1 -27.28 -4.39 -12.92
N THR A 2 -26.60 -3.25 -12.84
CA THR A 2 -25.46 -2.96 -13.71
C THR A 2 -24.29 -3.84 -13.25
N MET A 3 -23.77 -4.70 -14.11
CA MET A 3 -22.57 -5.51 -13.78
C MET A 3 -21.39 -4.56 -13.51
N THR A 4 -20.78 -4.71 -12.33
CA THR A 4 -19.55 -3.99 -11.99
C THR A 4 -18.43 -4.42 -12.96
N THR A 5 -17.79 -3.47 -13.63
CA THR A 5 -16.67 -3.78 -14.50
C THR A 5 -15.41 -4.13 -13.67
N GLU A 6 -14.50 -4.91 -14.26
CA GLU A 6 -13.20 -5.23 -13.63
C GLU A 6 -12.48 -3.97 -13.14
N LEU A 7 -12.42 -2.91 -13.94
CA LEU A 7 -11.77 -1.66 -13.56
C LEU A 7 -12.49 -0.95 -12.39
N GLN A 8 -13.82 -1.06 -12.30
CA GLN A 8 -14.56 -0.53 -11.16
C GLN A 8 -14.21 -1.30 -9.89
N LEU A 9 -14.17 -2.64 -9.94
CA LEU A 9 -13.76 -3.48 -8.82
C LEU A 9 -12.32 -3.14 -8.36
N ILE A 10 -11.38 -3.01 -9.29
CA ILE A 10 -10.00 -2.61 -8.98
C ILE A 10 -9.99 -1.26 -8.25
N ARG A 11 -10.73 -0.25 -8.73
CA ARG A 11 -10.81 1.07 -8.08
C ARG A 11 -11.38 1.00 -6.68
N GLU A 12 -12.36 0.13 -6.45
CA GLU A 12 -12.96 -0.07 -5.12
C GLU A 12 -11.99 -0.74 -4.16
N LEU A 13 -11.26 -1.77 -4.62
CA LEU A 13 -10.21 -2.42 -3.85
C LEU A 13 -9.13 -1.42 -3.42
N TYR A 14 -8.63 -0.58 -4.33
CA TYR A 14 -7.63 0.44 -3.97
C TYR A 14 -8.18 1.46 -2.96
N ARG A 15 -9.42 1.93 -3.12
CA ARG A 15 -10.06 2.79 -2.11
C ARG A 15 -10.15 2.13 -0.74
N TYR A 16 -10.50 0.84 -0.71
CA TYR A 16 -10.49 0.04 0.50
C TYR A 16 -9.08 -0.03 1.12
N HIS A 17 -8.05 -0.37 0.33
CA HIS A 17 -6.68 -0.47 0.80
C HIS A 17 -6.17 0.82 1.43
N PHE A 18 -6.42 1.99 0.82
CA PHE A 18 -6.02 3.28 1.41
C PHE A 18 -6.82 3.65 2.66
N ARG A 19 -8.09 3.28 2.76
CA ARG A 19 -8.83 3.42 4.04
C ARG A 19 -8.15 2.62 5.15
N LYS A 20 -7.71 1.40 4.86
CA LYS A 20 -7.00 0.54 5.83
C LYS A 20 -5.63 1.11 6.18
N LEU A 21 -4.84 1.58 5.22
CA LEU A 21 -3.56 2.24 5.50
C LEU A 21 -3.73 3.41 6.48
N ARG A 22 -4.74 4.25 6.31
CA ARG A 22 -5.06 5.31 7.27
C ARG A 22 -5.39 4.78 8.67
N SER A 23 -6.01 3.61 8.77
CA SER A 23 -6.27 2.97 10.07
C SER A 23 -4.98 2.47 10.73
N TYR A 24 -4.04 1.92 9.93
CA TYR A 24 -2.72 1.52 10.44
C TYR A 24 -1.90 2.72 10.93
N VAL A 25 -1.90 3.86 10.21
CA VAL A 25 -1.26 5.09 10.73
C VAL A 25 -1.79 5.43 12.11
N ARG A 26 -3.11 5.49 12.26
CA ARG A 26 -3.71 5.82 13.56
C ARG A 26 -3.32 4.83 14.64
N LYS A 27 -3.34 3.53 14.35
CA LYS A 27 -2.99 2.47 15.30
C LYS A 27 -1.50 2.53 15.66
N ILE A 28 -0.60 2.54 14.70
CA ILE A 28 0.85 2.53 14.93
C ILE A 28 1.28 3.80 15.68
N TRP A 29 0.79 4.98 15.28
CA TRP A 29 1.16 6.24 15.92
C TRP A 29 0.47 6.49 17.28
N SER A 30 -0.51 5.68 17.66
CA SER A 30 -1.04 5.68 19.04
C SER A 30 -0.14 4.93 20.02
N LEU A 31 0.78 4.09 19.55
CA LEU A 31 1.70 3.35 20.39
C LEU A 31 2.82 4.23 20.95
N PRO A 32 3.44 3.85 22.08
CA PRO A 32 4.65 4.52 22.56
C PRO A 32 5.76 4.53 21.52
N VAL A 33 6.55 5.61 21.46
CA VAL A 33 7.64 5.76 20.49
C VAL A 33 8.58 4.56 20.49
N LYS A 34 8.96 4.06 21.66
CA LYS A 34 9.81 2.88 21.82
C LYS A 34 9.24 1.66 21.09
N GLU A 35 7.94 1.43 21.18
CA GLU A 35 7.29 0.27 20.59
C GLU A 35 7.12 0.41 19.06
N ARG A 36 6.89 1.61 18.56
CA ARG A 36 6.78 1.87 17.11
C ARG A 36 8.05 1.55 16.33
N TYR A 37 9.20 1.84 16.95
CA TYR A 37 10.53 1.75 16.33
C TYR A 37 11.36 0.59 16.87
N ARG A 38 10.79 -0.28 17.70
CA ARG A 38 11.48 -1.46 18.21
C ARG A 38 11.73 -2.44 17.07
N ASP A 39 12.98 -2.89 16.96
CA ASP A 39 13.33 -4.00 16.07
C ASP A 39 12.69 -5.29 16.55
N ARG A 40 11.98 -5.97 15.67
CA ARG A 40 11.26 -7.23 15.93
C ARG A 40 11.76 -8.40 15.09
N GLY A 41 12.89 -8.22 14.40
CA GLY A 41 13.51 -9.27 13.60
C GLY A 41 12.71 -9.68 12.36
N SER A 42 11.81 -8.81 11.87
CA SER A 42 11.13 -9.01 10.59
C SER A 42 11.94 -8.42 9.44
N THR A 43 11.54 -8.66 8.21
CA THR A 43 12.18 -8.12 6.99
C THR A 43 12.37 -6.61 7.07
N TYR A 44 11.39 -5.91 7.63
CA TYR A 44 11.46 -4.50 7.97
C TYR A 44 11.47 -4.39 9.51
N PRO A 45 12.52 -3.80 10.11
CA PRO A 45 12.80 -3.97 11.54
C PRO A 45 11.66 -3.55 12.46
N SER A 46 10.96 -2.45 12.15
CA SER A 46 9.93 -1.89 13.01
C SER A 46 8.56 -1.78 12.34
N LEU A 47 7.52 -1.52 13.15
CA LEU A 47 6.18 -1.25 12.63
C LEU A 47 6.16 -0.04 11.68
N VAL A 48 6.96 0.98 11.96
CA VAL A 48 7.07 2.16 11.10
C VAL A 48 7.79 1.83 9.81
N ASP A 49 8.90 1.10 9.86
CA ASP A 49 9.63 0.70 8.65
C ASP A 49 8.77 -0.17 7.74
N MET A 50 8.05 -1.14 8.29
CA MET A 50 7.12 -1.97 7.53
C MET A 50 5.99 -1.14 6.91
N TYR A 51 5.43 -0.19 7.67
CA TYR A 51 4.39 0.70 7.14
C TYR A 51 4.89 1.58 5.99
N LEU A 52 6.08 2.15 6.13
CA LEU A 52 6.68 3.00 5.09
C LEU A 52 7.07 2.20 3.86
N HIS A 53 7.52 0.95 4.05
CA HIS A 53 7.76 0.05 2.94
C HIS A 53 6.50 -0.19 2.09
N ILE A 54 5.33 -0.36 2.70
CA ILE A 54 4.08 -0.46 1.92
C ILE A 54 3.88 0.80 1.04
N LEU A 55 4.18 1.98 1.56
CA LEU A 55 4.08 3.22 0.75
C LEU A 55 5.11 3.25 -0.37
N ASP A 56 6.33 2.76 -0.12
CA ASP A 56 7.39 2.67 -1.11
C ASP A 56 7.09 1.64 -2.20
N ASP A 57 6.42 0.54 -1.88
CA ASP A 57 5.92 -0.42 -2.89
C ASP A 57 4.94 0.24 -3.85
N TYR A 58 3.99 1.04 -3.36
CA TYR A 58 3.13 1.83 -4.24
C TYR A 58 3.93 2.80 -5.11
N ARG A 59 4.94 3.48 -4.56
CA ARG A 59 5.81 4.40 -5.30
C ARG A 59 6.65 3.66 -6.34
N PHE A 60 7.19 2.50 -5.97
CA PHE A 60 7.91 1.64 -6.90
C PHE A 60 7.03 1.29 -8.12
N TRP A 61 5.85 0.74 -7.89
CA TRP A 61 4.99 0.30 -9.00
C TRP A 61 4.47 1.44 -9.87
N PHE A 62 4.03 2.55 -9.27
CA PHE A 62 3.40 3.65 -10.01
C PHE A 62 4.38 4.70 -10.53
N ILE A 63 5.58 4.78 -9.97
CA ILE A 63 6.63 5.72 -10.44
C ILE A 63 7.70 4.95 -11.21
N GLN A 64 8.46 4.07 -10.53
CA GLN A 64 9.64 3.46 -11.15
C GLN A 64 9.28 2.39 -12.17
N ALA A 65 8.51 1.38 -11.79
CA ALA A 65 8.18 0.27 -12.66
C ALA A 65 7.38 0.73 -13.90
N TYR A 66 6.36 1.58 -13.69
CA TYR A 66 5.48 2.00 -14.77
C TYR A 66 6.04 3.14 -15.63
N THR A 67 6.72 4.13 -15.05
CA THR A 67 7.20 5.31 -15.79
C THR A 67 8.69 5.31 -16.09
N GLY A 68 9.46 4.41 -15.48
CA GLY A 68 10.93 4.38 -15.55
C GLY A 68 11.63 5.48 -14.75
N LYS A 69 10.90 6.32 -14.02
CA LYS A 69 11.47 7.39 -13.20
C LYS A 69 11.97 6.83 -11.87
N SER A 70 13.11 7.32 -11.41
CA SER A 70 13.61 7.01 -10.07
C SER A 70 12.79 7.72 -8.99
N PHE A 71 12.74 7.14 -7.79
CA PHE A 71 12.30 7.79 -6.57
C PHE A 71 13.24 7.37 -5.43
N GLN A 72 13.14 8.05 -4.31
CA GLN A 72 13.94 7.72 -3.12
C GLN A 72 13.03 7.05 -2.08
N ASP A 73 13.42 5.86 -1.63
CA ASP A 73 12.76 5.15 -0.55
C ASP A 73 12.85 5.93 0.77
N PHE A 74 11.92 5.64 1.67
CA PHE A 74 12.04 6.12 3.04
C PHE A 74 13.24 5.45 3.71
N PRO A 75 14.17 6.22 4.32
CA PRO A 75 15.29 5.62 5.06
C PRO A 75 14.78 4.77 6.22
N LEU A 76 15.37 3.58 6.41
CA LEU A 76 15.09 2.74 7.58
C LEU A 76 15.34 3.52 8.88
N GLY A 77 14.43 3.37 9.83
CA GLY A 77 14.51 4.03 11.13
C GLY A 77 14.19 5.52 11.12
N ILE A 78 13.73 6.07 9.99
CA ILE A 78 13.31 7.47 9.93
C ILE A 78 12.25 7.79 10.98
N ARG A 79 12.43 8.90 11.69
CA ARG A 79 11.48 9.36 12.72
C ARG A 79 10.46 10.30 12.09
N LEU A 80 9.20 9.88 12.07
CA LEU A 80 8.09 10.67 11.56
C LEU A 80 7.06 10.93 12.66
N SER A 81 6.56 12.16 12.68
CA SER A 81 5.33 12.48 13.39
C SER A 81 4.12 11.80 12.70
N ARG A 82 3.03 11.67 13.42
CA ARG A 82 1.78 11.16 12.85
C ARG A 82 1.33 12.01 11.63
N ALA A 83 1.43 13.33 11.73
CA ALA A 83 1.04 14.22 10.65
C ALA A 83 1.88 14.01 9.36
N GLU A 84 3.18 13.73 9.50
CA GLU A 84 4.07 13.41 8.38
C GLU A 84 3.71 12.07 7.75
N ALA A 85 3.46 11.04 8.54
CA ALA A 85 3.03 9.73 8.04
C ALA A 85 1.66 9.82 7.32
N GLU A 86 0.71 10.56 7.88
CA GLU A 86 -0.59 10.81 7.24
C GLU A 86 -0.44 11.60 5.93
N ARG A 87 0.50 12.55 5.86
CA ARG A 87 0.82 13.30 4.64
C ARG A 87 1.40 12.38 3.57
N ALA A 88 2.41 11.57 3.91
CA ALA A 88 3.00 10.59 3.01
C ALA A 88 1.93 9.64 2.44
N THR A 89 1.04 9.13 3.31
CA THR A 89 -0.09 8.28 2.89
C THR A 89 -1.02 8.98 1.90
N ARG A 90 -1.35 10.25 2.16
CA ARG A 90 -2.21 11.04 1.24
C ARG A 90 -1.53 11.33 -0.09
N GLU A 91 -0.23 11.52 -0.12
CA GLU A 91 0.54 11.73 -1.36
C GLU A 91 0.52 10.49 -2.24
N VAL A 92 0.75 9.31 -1.65
CA VAL A 92 0.68 8.03 -2.36
C VAL A 92 -0.76 7.74 -2.82
N ASP A 93 -1.76 7.97 -1.98
CA ASP A 93 -3.18 7.83 -2.36
C ASP A 93 -3.53 8.72 -3.58
N ARG A 94 -3.08 9.99 -3.59
CA ARG A 94 -3.29 10.88 -4.74
C ARG A 94 -2.60 10.39 -6.01
N LEU A 95 -1.37 9.88 -5.90
CA LEU A 95 -0.64 9.30 -7.02
C LEU A 95 -1.45 8.16 -7.64
N VAL A 96 -1.84 7.17 -6.85
CA VAL A 96 -2.58 5.98 -7.30
C VAL A 96 -3.98 6.36 -7.81
N SER A 97 -4.71 7.17 -7.07
CA SER A 97 -6.07 7.60 -7.45
C SER A 97 -6.05 8.40 -8.75
N SER A 98 -5.03 9.24 -8.98
CA SER A 98 -4.87 9.98 -10.23
C SER A 98 -4.59 9.05 -11.40
N PHE A 99 -3.75 8.02 -11.19
CA PHE A 99 -3.49 7.01 -12.20
C PHE A 99 -4.79 6.25 -12.56
N LEU A 100 -5.48 5.71 -11.55
CA LEU A 100 -6.69 4.91 -11.76
C LEU A 100 -7.83 5.70 -12.44
N ARG A 101 -7.98 7.00 -12.16
CA ARG A 101 -8.99 7.84 -12.84
C ARG A 101 -8.79 7.96 -14.33
N LYS A 102 -7.53 7.96 -14.79
CA LYS A 102 -7.17 8.10 -16.21
C LYS A 102 -7.32 6.80 -17.01
N LEU A 103 -7.38 5.65 -16.33
CA LEU A 103 -7.50 4.35 -16.99
C LEU A 103 -8.91 4.15 -17.56
N ARG A 104 -8.94 3.56 -18.76
CA ARG A 104 -10.13 2.98 -19.39
C ARG A 104 -10.02 1.45 -19.34
N PRO A 105 -11.11 0.69 -19.46
CA PRO A 105 -11.07 -0.78 -19.42
C PRO A 105 -10.03 -1.38 -20.37
N LYS A 106 -9.90 -0.87 -21.59
CA LYS A 106 -8.92 -1.33 -22.59
C LYS A 106 -7.46 -1.10 -22.20
N ASP A 107 -7.20 -0.16 -21.28
CA ASP A 107 -5.84 0.14 -20.84
C ASP A 107 -5.30 -0.93 -19.87
N LEU A 108 -6.15 -1.81 -19.33
CA LEU A 108 -5.74 -2.92 -18.46
C LEU A 108 -4.83 -3.93 -19.17
N ASP A 109 -5.04 -4.14 -20.47
CA ASP A 109 -4.23 -5.07 -21.28
C ASP A 109 -2.97 -4.43 -21.87
N ARG A 110 -2.79 -3.11 -21.68
CA ARG A 110 -1.59 -2.41 -22.15
C ARG A 110 -0.37 -2.96 -21.45
N ARG A 111 0.64 -3.36 -22.25
CA ARG A 111 1.92 -3.85 -21.77
C ARG A 111 2.92 -2.71 -21.57
N PHE A 112 3.79 -2.86 -20.59
CA PHE A 112 4.95 -2.00 -20.37
C PHE A 112 6.13 -2.84 -19.87
N TYR A 113 7.34 -2.33 -20.05
CA TYR A 113 8.57 -3.03 -19.67
C TYR A 113 9.08 -2.51 -18.34
N ILE A 114 9.31 -3.43 -17.39
CA ILE A 114 9.93 -3.11 -16.11
C ILE A 114 11.44 -3.25 -16.24
N GLN A 115 12.16 -2.13 -16.22
CA GLN A 115 13.62 -2.11 -16.44
C GLN A 115 14.39 -2.93 -15.38
N VAL A 116 14.01 -2.79 -14.11
CA VAL A 116 14.71 -3.46 -12.99
C VAL A 116 14.54 -4.98 -13.03
N ASP A 117 13.39 -5.46 -13.49
CA ASP A 117 13.06 -6.90 -13.56
C ASP A 117 13.29 -7.48 -14.96
N GLN A 118 13.63 -6.66 -15.94
CA GLN A 118 13.82 -7.02 -17.34
C GLN A 118 12.67 -7.86 -17.92
N ARG A 119 11.41 -7.47 -17.63
CA ARG A 119 10.22 -8.19 -18.07
C ARG A 119 9.08 -7.28 -18.52
N TRP A 120 8.24 -7.84 -19.40
CA TRP A 120 7.00 -7.21 -19.82
C TRP A 120 5.84 -7.69 -18.96
N ILE A 121 5.03 -6.77 -18.47
CA ILE A 121 3.76 -7.07 -17.80
C ILE A 121 2.63 -6.22 -18.34
N THR A 122 1.39 -6.54 -17.99
CA THR A 122 0.23 -5.70 -18.28
C THR A 122 -0.04 -4.74 -17.12
N VAL A 123 -0.78 -3.67 -17.38
CA VAL A 123 -1.29 -2.77 -16.34
C VAL A 123 -2.17 -3.55 -15.35
N ARG A 124 -2.99 -4.50 -15.84
CA ARG A 124 -3.77 -5.41 -14.98
C ARG A 124 -2.88 -6.16 -13.99
N THR A 125 -1.83 -6.81 -14.49
CA THR A 125 -0.88 -7.56 -13.64
C THR A 125 -0.25 -6.68 -12.58
N MET A 126 0.20 -5.47 -12.94
CA MET A 126 0.74 -4.49 -12.00
C MET A 126 -0.24 -4.16 -10.88
N LEU A 127 -1.49 -3.86 -11.24
CA LEU A 127 -2.52 -3.47 -10.28
C LEU A 127 -2.86 -4.61 -9.30
N LEU A 128 -2.96 -5.84 -9.80
CA LEU A 128 -3.25 -7.01 -8.97
C LEU A 128 -2.05 -7.36 -8.08
N GLN A 129 -0.83 -7.31 -8.62
CA GLN A 129 0.40 -7.55 -7.85
C GLN A 129 0.55 -6.57 -6.68
N MET A 130 0.20 -5.30 -6.89
CA MET A 130 0.24 -4.31 -5.81
C MET A 130 -0.79 -4.59 -4.72
N ILE A 131 -1.99 -5.05 -5.09
CA ILE A 131 -3.03 -5.46 -4.12
C ILE A 131 -2.54 -6.65 -3.30
N GLU A 132 -1.95 -7.66 -3.95
CA GLU A 132 -1.39 -8.83 -3.28
C GLU A 132 -0.29 -8.46 -2.30
N GLY A 133 0.71 -7.66 -2.73
CA GLY A 133 1.81 -7.20 -1.87
C GLY A 133 1.32 -6.40 -0.67
N ASP A 134 0.38 -5.49 -0.87
CA ASP A 134 -0.21 -4.71 0.20
C ASP A 134 -0.96 -5.59 1.24
N LEU A 135 -1.66 -6.63 0.79
CA LEU A 135 -2.30 -7.60 1.69
C LEU A 135 -1.28 -8.41 2.48
N GLN A 136 -0.21 -8.87 1.83
CA GLN A 136 0.88 -9.60 2.48
C GLN A 136 1.50 -8.76 3.60
N HIS A 137 1.92 -7.54 3.33
CA HIS A 137 2.57 -6.67 4.32
C HIS A 137 1.63 -6.22 5.44
N LYS A 138 0.35 -6.05 5.16
CA LYS A 138 -0.66 -5.84 6.21
C LYS A 138 -0.83 -7.07 7.09
N GLY A 139 -0.73 -8.26 6.52
CA GLY A 139 -0.69 -9.52 7.27
C GLY A 139 0.50 -9.56 8.24
N GLU A 140 1.69 -9.15 7.78
CA GLU A 140 2.89 -9.03 8.61
C GLU A 140 2.71 -7.98 9.73
N LEU A 141 2.17 -6.80 9.42
CA LEU A 141 1.83 -5.79 10.44
C LEU A 141 0.84 -6.34 11.48
N ASN A 142 -0.17 -7.10 11.05
CA ASN A 142 -1.13 -7.73 11.96
C ASN A 142 -0.45 -8.74 12.87
N ALA A 143 0.43 -9.59 12.33
CA ALA A 143 1.18 -10.55 13.11
C ALA A 143 2.04 -9.86 14.18
N LEU A 144 2.74 -8.79 13.82
CA LEU A 144 3.55 -8.00 14.78
C LEU A 144 2.70 -7.34 15.86
N LEU A 145 1.53 -6.82 15.52
CA LEU A 145 0.61 -6.22 16.51
C LEU A 145 0.04 -7.28 17.46
N TRP A 146 -0.37 -8.45 16.95
CA TRP A 146 -0.83 -9.57 17.78
C TRP A 146 0.24 -10.10 18.73
N GLN A 147 1.51 -10.13 18.32
CA GLN A 147 2.63 -10.48 19.23
C GLN A 147 2.81 -9.50 20.39
N MET A 148 2.21 -8.32 20.29
CA MET A 148 2.21 -7.28 21.33
C MET A 148 0.90 -7.25 22.12
N ASP A 149 0.01 -8.23 21.96
CA ASP A 149 -1.35 -8.22 22.50
C ASP A 149 -2.18 -6.98 22.07
N ILE A 150 -1.91 -6.46 20.88
CA ILE A 150 -2.59 -5.31 20.29
C ILE A 150 -3.46 -5.75 19.12
N GLU A 151 -4.76 -5.53 19.24
CA GLU A 151 -5.69 -5.80 18.14
C GLU A 151 -5.38 -4.90 16.94
N PRO A 152 -5.05 -5.49 15.76
CA PRO A 152 -4.80 -4.72 14.55
C PRO A 152 -6.10 -4.13 13.97
N PRO A 153 -6.01 -3.13 13.08
CA PRO A 153 -7.17 -2.68 12.32
C PRO A 153 -7.78 -3.84 11.53
N PRO A 154 -9.10 -4.03 11.54
CA PRO A 154 -9.74 -5.12 10.80
C PRO A 154 -9.51 -4.96 9.30
N ILE A 155 -9.09 -6.04 8.62
CA ILE A 155 -8.89 -6.11 7.16
C ILE A 155 -10.05 -6.84 6.46
N ASP A 156 -11.18 -6.98 7.15
CA ASP A 156 -12.36 -7.65 6.62
C ASP A 156 -13.09 -6.75 5.60
N LEU A 157 -13.10 -7.20 4.35
CA LEU A 157 -13.74 -6.51 3.25
C LEU A 157 -15.27 -6.51 3.39
N SER A 158 -15.84 -7.58 3.95
CA SER A 158 -17.29 -7.76 4.08
C SER A 158 -17.95 -6.74 5.02
N ARG A 159 -17.18 -6.16 5.93
CA ARG A 159 -17.66 -5.16 6.89
C ARG A 159 -17.71 -3.74 6.33
N THR A 160 -17.32 -3.53 5.09
CA THR A 160 -17.23 -2.16 4.53
C THR A 160 -18.51 -1.67 3.88
N GLY A 161 -19.51 -2.54 3.69
CA GLY A 161 -20.83 -2.18 3.14
C GLY A 161 -20.82 -1.57 1.73
N SER A 162 -19.75 -1.76 0.96
CA SER A 162 -19.47 -1.01 -0.27
C SER A 162 -19.24 -1.88 -1.52
N PHE A 163 -19.81 -3.10 -1.56
CA PHE A 163 -19.76 -3.96 -2.75
C PHE A 163 -21.16 -4.37 -3.18
#